data_7e1cd2bcd6dd85a72eb1d6a3b0982bc1
#
_entry.id   7e1cd2bcd6dd85a72eb1d6a3b0982bc1
#
_cell.length_a   1.000
_cell.length_b   1.000
_cell.length_c   1.000
_cell.angle_alpha   90.00
_cell.angle_beta   90.00
_cell.angle_gamma   90.00
#
_symmetry.space_group_name_H-M   'P 1'
#
loop_
_entity.id
_entity.type
_entity.pdbx_description
1 polymer ?
#
loop_
_entity_poly.entity_id
_entity_poly.type
_entity_poly.pdbx_seq_one_letter_code
_entity_poly.pdbx_strand_id
1 'polypeptide(L)'
;STRKKIRSVVRLGSYLDESGQADIPAWFDSQQLAKHGLIVGVPGSGKTTAMFNILYQLWNVPDEQKIPFIILEPAKTEYRALKLLPEFAKDMLVFTLGDESVSPFRFNPMEVLPGIKIENHISRLQACFVGAFDLFDPLPIFLEQAIRRTYLEKGWYEDSRGGEEGLELDGNGLLHAVS
;
A
#
# COMPACT_ATOMS: atom_id res chain seq x y z
N SER A 1 -19.44 -20.24 10.94
CA SER A 1 -19.58 -18.86 11.45
C SER A 1 -19.83 -17.94 10.26
N THR A 2 -21.10 -17.61 10.01
CA THR A 2 -21.51 -16.72 8.93
C THR A 2 -21.16 -15.30 9.36
N ARG A 3 -20.02 -14.78 8.90
CA ARG A 3 -19.73 -13.35 9.06
C ARG A 3 -20.84 -12.57 8.35
N LYS A 4 -21.67 -11.87 9.14
CA LYS A 4 -22.66 -10.93 8.63
C LYS A 4 -21.90 -9.93 7.75
N LYS A 5 -22.13 -9.93 6.45
CA LYS A 5 -21.53 -8.99 5.52
C LYS A 5 -22.04 -7.60 5.87
N ILE A 6 -21.22 -6.79 6.53
CA ILE A 6 -21.53 -5.40 6.86
C ILE A 6 -21.48 -4.65 5.52
N ARG A 7 -22.61 -4.09 5.10
CA ARG A 7 -22.70 -3.22 3.94
C ARG A 7 -22.53 -1.79 4.40
N SER A 8 -21.38 -1.22 4.15
CA SER A 8 -21.21 0.22 4.27
C SER A 8 -21.59 0.86 2.92
N VAL A 9 -22.44 1.86 2.97
CA VAL A 9 -22.92 2.60 1.80
C VAL A 9 -22.29 3.99 1.85
N VAL A 10 -21.67 4.40 0.75
CA VAL A 10 -21.04 5.72 0.59
C VAL A 10 -21.93 6.59 -0.27
N ARG A 11 -22.27 7.78 0.21
CA ARG A 11 -22.99 8.78 -0.58
C ARG A 11 -22.01 9.54 -1.46
N LEU A 12 -22.14 9.41 -2.77
CA LEU A 12 -21.32 10.17 -3.73
C LEU A 12 -21.84 11.58 -3.98
N GLY A 13 -23.15 11.77 -3.88
CA GLY A 13 -23.81 13.02 -4.20
C GLY A 13 -25.31 12.82 -4.38
N SER A 14 -25.90 13.49 -5.35
CA SER A 14 -27.30 13.31 -5.75
C SER A 14 -27.41 13.33 -7.27
N TYR A 15 -28.38 12.60 -7.78
CA TYR A 15 -28.78 12.74 -9.18
C TYR A 15 -29.45 14.09 -9.37
N LEU A 16 -29.18 14.74 -10.50
CA LEU A 16 -29.85 15.96 -10.90
C LEU A 16 -31.03 15.59 -11.78
N ASP A 17 -32.16 16.25 -11.57
CA ASP A 17 -33.31 16.19 -12.47
C ASP A 17 -33.07 17.03 -13.74
N GLU A 18 -34.03 17.06 -14.65
CA GLU A 18 -33.97 17.83 -15.90
C GLU A 18 -33.84 19.36 -15.69
N SER A 19 -34.24 19.85 -14.50
CA SER A 19 -34.10 21.25 -14.09
C SER A 19 -32.77 21.56 -13.44
N GLY A 20 -31.92 20.53 -13.19
CA GLY A 20 -30.65 20.66 -12.49
C GLY A 20 -30.78 20.67 -10.96
N GLN A 21 -31.95 20.31 -10.40
CA GLN A 21 -32.12 20.17 -8.96
C GLN A 21 -31.70 18.78 -8.49
N ALA A 22 -31.06 18.77 -7.34
CA ALA A 22 -30.61 17.52 -6.70
C ALA A 22 -31.76 16.87 -5.95
N ASP A 23 -32.32 15.79 -6.49
CA ASP A 23 -33.53 15.16 -5.93
C ASP A 23 -33.23 13.79 -5.27
N ILE A 24 -32.48 12.92 -5.94
CA ILE A 24 -32.27 11.56 -5.49
C ILE A 24 -30.81 11.34 -5.05
N PRO A 25 -30.54 10.90 -3.79
CA PRO A 25 -29.17 10.59 -3.35
C PRO A 25 -28.56 9.46 -4.17
N ALA A 26 -27.34 9.66 -4.65
CA ALA A 26 -26.52 8.65 -5.32
C ALA A 26 -25.66 7.91 -4.30
N TRP A 27 -25.93 6.63 -4.13
CA TRP A 27 -25.24 5.75 -3.19
C TRP A 27 -24.38 4.72 -3.92
N PHE A 28 -23.35 4.30 -3.24
CA PHE A 28 -22.37 3.36 -3.74
C PHE A 28 -22.05 2.34 -2.63
N ASP A 29 -22.05 1.06 -2.98
CA ASP A 29 -21.73 -0.02 -2.03
C ASP A 29 -20.21 -0.11 -1.85
N SER A 30 -19.73 -0.03 -0.62
CA SER A 30 -18.31 -0.14 -0.29
C SER A 30 -17.65 -1.45 -0.80
N GLN A 31 -18.44 -2.51 -1.02
CA GLN A 31 -17.93 -3.73 -1.65
C GLN A 31 -17.47 -3.51 -3.10
N GLN A 32 -17.97 -2.49 -3.76
CA GLN A 32 -17.50 -2.11 -5.11
C GLN A 32 -16.09 -1.52 -5.09
N LEU A 33 -15.63 -1.01 -3.93
CA LEU A 33 -14.23 -0.56 -3.73
C LEU A 33 -13.22 -1.71 -3.76
N ALA A 34 -13.65 -2.96 -3.59
CA ALA A 34 -12.80 -4.11 -3.85
C ALA A 34 -12.43 -4.26 -5.34
N LYS A 35 -13.10 -3.50 -6.22
CA LYS A 35 -12.79 -3.35 -7.63
C LYS A 35 -12.03 -2.04 -7.85
N HIS A 36 -11.43 -1.91 -9.03
CA HIS A 36 -10.74 -0.67 -9.40
C HIS A 36 -11.76 0.44 -9.65
N GLY A 37 -11.43 1.65 -9.19
CA GLY A 37 -12.19 2.87 -9.44
C GLY A 37 -11.30 3.94 -10.05
N LEU A 38 -11.88 4.83 -10.86
CA LEU A 38 -11.19 5.95 -11.48
C LEU A 38 -12.00 7.22 -11.28
N ILE A 39 -11.38 8.27 -10.71
CA ILE A 39 -11.96 9.60 -10.56
C ILE A 39 -11.22 10.54 -11.50
N VAL A 40 -11.90 11.04 -12.51
CA VAL A 40 -11.33 11.93 -13.53
C VAL A 40 -12.03 13.27 -13.55
N GLY A 41 -11.33 14.28 -14.00
CA GLY A 41 -11.86 15.64 -14.16
C GLY A 41 -10.72 16.65 -14.34
N VAL A 42 -11.04 17.83 -14.82
CA VAL A 42 -10.09 18.95 -14.95
C VAL A 42 -9.61 19.45 -13.58
N PRO A 43 -8.50 20.19 -13.50
CA PRO A 43 -8.10 20.87 -12.27
C PRO A 43 -9.25 21.70 -11.68
N GLY A 44 -9.43 21.63 -10.36
CA GLY A 44 -10.51 22.35 -9.67
C GLY A 44 -11.91 21.71 -9.73
N SER A 45 -12.09 20.58 -10.42
CA SER A 45 -13.40 19.92 -10.55
C SER A 45 -13.86 19.15 -9.30
N GLY A 46 -13.11 19.21 -8.20
CA GLY A 46 -13.48 18.56 -6.94
C GLY A 46 -13.09 17.08 -6.80
N LYS A 47 -12.16 16.56 -7.61
CA LYS A 47 -11.69 15.17 -7.51
C LYS A 47 -11.20 14.82 -6.10
N THR A 48 -10.33 15.65 -5.53
CA THR A 48 -9.79 15.45 -4.17
C THR A 48 -10.90 15.56 -3.13
N THR A 49 -11.85 16.49 -3.30
CA THR A 49 -13.01 16.63 -2.40
C THR A 49 -13.91 15.39 -2.44
N ALA A 50 -14.14 14.83 -3.62
CA ALA A 50 -14.90 13.60 -3.78
C ALA A 50 -14.22 12.43 -3.07
N MET A 51 -12.88 12.30 -3.21
CA MET A 51 -12.11 11.27 -2.52
C MET A 51 -12.13 11.49 -0.99
N PHE A 52 -11.98 12.72 -0.50
CA PHE A 52 -12.10 13.02 0.93
C PHE A 52 -13.44 12.60 1.49
N ASN A 53 -14.51 12.89 0.77
CA ASN A 53 -15.87 12.49 1.18
C ASN A 53 -16.02 10.96 1.26
N ILE A 54 -15.46 10.23 0.31
CA ILE A 54 -15.46 8.76 0.32
C ILE A 54 -14.68 8.24 1.53
N LEU A 55 -13.44 8.70 1.72
CA LEU A 55 -12.58 8.27 2.82
C LEU A 55 -13.19 8.59 4.19
N TYR A 56 -13.78 9.78 4.33
CA TYR A 56 -14.45 10.18 5.54
C TYR A 56 -15.61 9.25 5.90
N GLN A 57 -16.46 8.91 4.94
CA GLN A 57 -17.59 8.02 5.16
C GLN A 57 -17.17 6.58 5.44
N LEU A 58 -16.05 6.11 4.89
CA LEU A 58 -15.51 4.77 5.15
C LEU A 58 -14.88 4.66 6.54
N TRP A 59 -14.42 5.77 7.10
CA TRP A 59 -13.75 5.81 8.39
C TRP A 59 -14.64 6.26 9.54
N ASN A 60 -15.56 7.20 9.29
CA ASN A 60 -16.49 7.72 10.29
C ASN A 60 -17.70 6.77 10.50
N VAL A 61 -17.39 5.55 10.85
CA VAL A 61 -18.32 4.46 11.17
C VAL A 61 -17.82 3.74 12.43
N PRO A 62 -18.63 2.87 13.09
CA PRO A 62 -18.16 2.04 14.20
C PRO A 62 -16.90 1.25 13.83
N ASP A 63 -16.01 1.03 14.81
CA ASP A 63 -14.68 0.46 14.57
C ASP A 63 -14.69 -0.87 13.80
N GLU A 64 -15.66 -1.72 14.08
CA GLU A 64 -15.85 -3.01 13.40
C GLU A 64 -16.27 -2.88 11.92
N GLN A 65 -16.65 -1.69 11.48
CA GLN A 65 -17.08 -1.37 10.12
C GLN A 65 -16.05 -0.53 9.35
N LYS A 66 -15.04 0.00 10.04
CA LYS A 66 -13.99 0.78 9.41
C LYS A 66 -13.27 -0.03 8.34
N ILE A 67 -13.03 0.58 7.20
CA ILE A 67 -12.25 -0.01 6.11
C ILE A 67 -10.89 0.70 6.10
N PRO A 68 -9.79 0.00 6.44
CA PRO A 68 -8.46 0.59 6.38
C PRO A 68 -8.08 0.92 4.93
N PHE A 69 -7.34 2.00 4.76
CA PHE A 69 -6.89 2.45 3.45
C PHE A 69 -5.45 2.97 3.50
N ILE A 70 -4.81 2.96 2.34
CA ILE A 70 -3.49 3.55 2.12
C ILE A 70 -3.62 4.58 1.01
N ILE A 71 -3.07 5.78 1.23
CA ILE A 71 -3.01 6.84 0.22
C ILE A 71 -1.56 7.00 -0.21
N LEU A 72 -1.30 6.86 -1.50
CA LEU A 72 -0.03 7.20 -2.11
C LEU A 72 -0.19 8.52 -2.85
N GLU A 73 0.49 9.57 -2.39
CA GLU A 73 0.37 10.94 -2.91
C GLU A 73 1.73 11.43 -3.41
N PRO A 74 2.10 11.14 -4.66
CA PRO A 74 3.46 11.41 -5.16
C PRO A 74 3.75 12.88 -5.42
N ALA A 75 2.75 13.71 -5.71
CA ALA A 75 2.97 15.06 -6.23
C ALA A 75 2.42 16.20 -5.34
N LYS A 76 1.56 15.89 -4.38
CA LYS A 76 0.87 16.87 -3.54
C LYS A 76 0.87 16.40 -2.09
N THR A 77 0.36 17.25 -1.20
CA THR A 77 0.27 16.94 0.22
C THR A 77 -1.12 17.24 0.78
N GLU A 78 -2.15 17.12 -0.06
CA GLU A 78 -3.52 17.53 0.29
C GLU A 78 -4.15 16.57 1.31
N TYR A 79 -3.92 15.26 1.16
CA TYR A 79 -4.57 14.24 2.00
C TYR A 79 -4.12 14.24 3.46
N ARG A 80 -2.96 14.80 3.78
CA ARG A 80 -2.54 14.95 5.18
C ARG A 80 -3.49 15.85 5.99
N ALA A 81 -4.28 16.69 5.32
CA ALA A 81 -5.31 17.50 5.97
C ALA A 81 -6.39 16.66 6.68
N LEU A 82 -6.61 15.41 6.24
CA LEU A 82 -7.51 14.49 6.94
C LEU A 82 -7.09 14.28 8.40
N LYS A 83 -5.79 14.32 8.71
CA LYS A 83 -5.29 14.17 10.09
C LYS A 83 -5.74 15.30 11.03
N LEU A 84 -6.21 16.43 10.49
CA LEU A 84 -6.76 17.52 11.28
C LEU A 84 -8.19 17.24 11.77
N LEU A 85 -8.86 16.26 11.17
CA LEU A 85 -10.19 15.82 11.60
C LEU A 85 -10.05 14.88 12.80
N PRO A 86 -10.88 15.08 13.87
CA PRO A 86 -10.82 14.24 15.07
C PRO A 86 -10.94 12.74 14.80
N GLU A 87 -11.73 12.37 13.79
CA GLU A 87 -12.00 10.98 13.40
C GLU A 87 -10.74 10.27 12.89
N PHE A 88 -9.79 11.01 12.30
CA PHE A 88 -8.54 10.48 11.74
C PHE A 88 -7.33 10.72 12.64
N ALA A 89 -7.40 11.70 13.54
CA ALA A 89 -6.24 12.22 14.28
C ALA A 89 -5.46 11.13 15.02
N LYS A 90 -6.12 10.12 15.55
CA LYS A 90 -5.50 9.04 16.34
C LYS A 90 -4.95 7.91 15.48
N ASP A 91 -5.66 7.57 14.40
CA ASP A 91 -5.44 6.32 13.66
C ASP A 91 -4.64 6.56 12.38
N MET A 92 -4.66 7.78 11.82
CA MET A 92 -3.96 8.10 10.59
C MET A 92 -2.47 8.32 10.81
N LEU A 93 -1.67 7.52 10.13
CA LEU A 93 -0.22 7.70 10.04
C LEU A 93 0.11 8.43 8.74
N VAL A 94 0.94 9.46 8.82
CA VAL A 94 1.41 10.22 7.66
C VAL A 94 2.92 10.15 7.61
N PHE A 95 3.45 9.66 6.50
CA PHE A 95 4.88 9.58 6.24
C PHE A 95 5.29 10.53 5.13
N THR A 96 6.50 11.06 5.22
CA THR A 96 7.10 11.88 4.16
C THR A 96 8.31 11.15 3.62
N LEU A 97 8.22 10.73 2.36
CA LEU A 97 9.31 10.03 1.69
C LEU A 97 10.43 11.01 1.37
N GLY A 98 11.68 10.63 1.68
CA GLY A 98 12.87 11.42 1.37
C GLY A 98 13.15 12.60 2.30
N ASP A 99 12.31 12.86 3.31
CA ASP A 99 12.55 13.89 4.32
C ASP A 99 12.68 13.24 5.71
N GLU A 100 13.90 13.13 6.20
CA GLU A 100 14.24 12.55 7.50
C GLU A 100 13.80 13.44 8.68
N SER A 101 13.52 14.71 8.44
CA SER A 101 13.11 15.65 9.48
C SER A 101 11.62 15.59 9.81
N VAL A 102 10.80 15.02 8.92
CA VAL A 102 9.34 15.00 9.05
C VAL A 102 8.80 13.58 8.85
N SER A 103 8.66 12.83 9.93
CA SER A 103 8.01 11.51 9.94
C SER A 103 8.46 10.61 8.76
N PRO A 104 9.74 10.19 8.73
CA PRO A 104 10.28 9.44 7.60
C PRO A 104 9.65 8.05 7.50
N PHE A 105 9.46 7.57 6.28
CA PHE A 105 9.08 6.20 6.02
C PHE A 105 10.34 5.36 5.83
N ARG A 106 10.62 4.52 6.80
CA ARG A 106 11.79 3.62 6.79
C ARG A 106 11.32 2.19 6.65
N PHE A 107 11.76 1.55 5.61
CA PHE A 107 11.54 0.12 5.45
C PHE A 107 12.75 -0.49 4.75
N ASN A 108 13.05 -1.75 5.06
CA ASN A 108 14.11 -2.50 4.42
C ASN A 108 13.54 -3.26 3.21
N PRO A 109 13.85 -2.85 1.96
CA PRO A 109 13.32 -3.54 0.79
C PRO A 109 13.90 -4.95 0.61
N MET A 110 14.99 -5.27 1.32
CA MET A 110 15.62 -6.60 1.29
C MET A 110 14.98 -7.56 2.31
N GLU A 111 14.05 -7.13 3.15
CA GLU A 111 13.36 -7.98 4.11
C GLU A 111 12.36 -8.90 3.42
N VAL A 112 12.53 -10.20 3.59
CA VAL A 112 11.60 -11.19 3.04
C VAL A 112 10.49 -11.46 4.05
N LEU A 113 9.27 -11.12 3.70
CA LEU A 113 8.12 -11.30 4.59
C LEU A 113 7.85 -12.79 4.87
N PRO A 114 7.33 -13.12 6.07
CA PRO A 114 7.03 -14.50 6.45
C PRO A 114 6.19 -15.25 5.40
N GLY A 115 6.61 -16.47 5.08
CA GLY A 115 5.94 -17.33 4.11
C GLY A 115 6.20 -17.01 2.63
N ILE A 116 6.86 -15.89 2.33
CA ILE A 116 7.22 -15.53 0.94
C ILE A 116 8.49 -16.27 0.53
N LYS A 117 8.47 -16.93 -0.63
CA LYS A 117 9.68 -17.53 -1.23
C LYS A 117 10.64 -16.43 -1.66
N ILE A 118 11.94 -16.66 -1.42
CA ILE A 118 13.00 -15.73 -1.78
C ILE A 118 12.99 -15.37 -3.26
N GLU A 119 12.77 -16.34 -4.15
CA GLU A 119 12.68 -16.14 -5.58
C GLU A 119 11.60 -15.14 -5.99
N ASN A 120 10.41 -15.28 -5.38
CA ASN A 120 9.30 -14.36 -5.63
C ASN A 120 9.61 -12.95 -5.12
N HIS A 121 10.35 -12.86 -4.00
CA HIS A 121 10.75 -11.58 -3.44
C HIS A 121 11.79 -10.89 -4.35
N ILE A 122 12.82 -11.61 -4.79
CA ILE A 122 13.85 -11.09 -5.70
C ILE A 122 13.22 -10.57 -6.99
N SER A 123 12.35 -11.36 -7.62
CA SER A 123 11.68 -10.96 -8.87
C SER A 123 10.84 -9.69 -8.71
N ARG A 124 10.11 -9.56 -7.58
CA ARG A 124 9.33 -8.36 -7.28
C ARG A 124 10.21 -7.15 -7.00
N LEU A 125 11.28 -7.35 -6.25
CA LEU A 125 12.24 -6.30 -5.94
C LEU A 125 12.91 -5.77 -7.21
N GLN A 126 13.36 -6.67 -8.09
CA GLN A 126 13.89 -6.30 -9.40
C GLN A 126 12.87 -5.49 -10.22
N ALA A 127 11.62 -5.97 -10.29
CA ALA A 127 10.56 -5.26 -11.02
C ALA A 127 10.30 -3.85 -10.46
N CYS A 128 10.38 -3.68 -9.14
CA CYS A 128 10.26 -2.36 -8.51
C CYS A 128 11.41 -1.44 -8.92
N PHE A 129 12.65 -1.92 -8.94
CA PHE A 129 13.80 -1.13 -9.38
C PHE A 129 13.72 -0.77 -10.86
N VAL A 130 13.36 -1.73 -11.72
CA VAL A 130 13.19 -1.49 -13.16
C VAL A 130 12.08 -0.48 -13.42
N GLY A 131 10.98 -0.55 -12.66
CA GLY A 131 9.87 0.40 -12.80
C GLY A 131 10.14 1.78 -12.19
N ALA A 132 11.05 1.88 -11.21
CA ALA A 132 11.40 3.15 -10.57
C ALA A 132 12.55 3.89 -11.30
N PHE A 133 13.40 3.16 -11.99
CA PHE A 133 14.56 3.68 -12.69
C PHE A 133 14.52 3.20 -14.14
N ASP A 134 14.91 4.06 -15.06
CA ASP A 134 15.05 3.70 -16.49
C ASP A 134 16.27 2.80 -16.70
N LEU A 135 16.16 1.54 -16.30
CA LEU A 135 17.22 0.55 -16.43
C LEU A 135 17.14 -0.12 -17.81
N PHE A 136 18.19 0.03 -18.59
CA PHE A 136 18.35 -0.60 -19.91
C PHE A 136 19.26 -1.82 -19.83
N ASP A 137 19.05 -2.77 -20.74
CA ASP A 137 19.93 -3.93 -20.85
C ASP A 137 21.41 -3.54 -20.98
N PRO A 138 22.31 -4.20 -20.24
CA PRO A 138 22.11 -5.40 -19.42
C PRO A 138 21.89 -5.13 -17.91
N LEU A 139 21.65 -3.89 -17.48
CA LEU A 139 21.57 -3.52 -16.06
C LEU A 139 20.54 -4.32 -15.23
N PRO A 140 19.31 -4.60 -15.73
CA PRO A 140 18.36 -5.41 -14.97
C PRO A 140 18.87 -6.80 -14.60
N ILE A 141 19.65 -7.42 -15.49
CA ILE A 141 20.25 -8.74 -15.27
C ILE A 141 21.33 -8.68 -14.20
N PHE A 142 22.21 -7.68 -14.26
CA PHE A 142 23.23 -7.49 -13.23
C PHE A 142 22.64 -7.16 -11.86
N LEU A 143 21.57 -6.36 -11.82
CA LEU A 143 20.87 -6.05 -10.60
C LEU A 143 20.30 -7.32 -9.96
N GLU A 144 19.61 -8.16 -10.74
CA GLU A 144 19.09 -9.42 -10.24
C GLU A 144 20.18 -10.32 -9.67
N GLN A 145 21.28 -10.48 -10.40
CA GLN A 145 22.41 -11.27 -9.96
C GLN A 145 23.04 -10.72 -8.67
N ALA A 146 23.15 -9.40 -8.54
CA ALA A 146 23.69 -8.77 -7.33
C ALA A 146 22.76 -9.00 -6.12
N ILE A 147 21.43 -8.87 -6.31
CA ILE A 147 20.44 -9.15 -5.28
C ILE A 147 20.52 -10.62 -4.86
N ARG A 148 20.52 -11.56 -5.80
CA ARG A 148 20.66 -13.01 -5.53
C ARG A 148 21.92 -13.30 -4.73
N ARG A 149 23.04 -12.76 -5.16
CA ARG A 149 24.32 -12.96 -4.49
C ARG A 149 24.28 -12.43 -3.05
N THR A 150 23.67 -11.27 -2.80
CA THR A 150 23.53 -10.70 -1.47
C THR A 150 22.75 -11.65 -0.53
N TYR A 151 21.66 -12.25 -1.01
CA TYR A 151 20.90 -13.21 -0.24
C TYR A 151 21.68 -14.51 0.01
N LEU A 152 22.35 -15.02 -1.03
CA LEU A 152 23.16 -16.23 -0.92
C LEU A 152 24.29 -16.08 0.11
N GLU A 153 24.99 -14.93 0.11
CA GLU A 153 26.02 -14.59 1.10
C GLU A 153 25.48 -14.48 2.54
N LYS A 154 24.16 -14.30 2.70
CA LYS A 154 23.45 -14.30 3.97
C LYS A 154 22.80 -15.64 4.32
N GLY A 155 23.12 -16.71 3.59
CA GLY A 155 22.60 -18.05 3.86
C GLY A 155 21.19 -18.32 3.32
N TRP A 156 20.66 -17.46 2.44
CA TRP A 156 19.38 -17.69 1.78
C TRP A 156 19.57 -18.48 0.49
N TYR A 157 18.80 -19.54 0.31
CA TYR A 157 18.81 -20.39 -0.87
C TYR A 157 17.48 -20.30 -1.61
N GLU A 158 17.41 -20.82 -2.86
CA GLU A 158 16.23 -20.71 -3.73
C GLU A 158 14.92 -21.17 -3.10
N ASP A 159 14.97 -22.19 -2.22
CA ASP A 159 13.80 -22.71 -1.52
C ASP A 159 13.48 -22.01 -0.19
N SER A 160 14.34 -21.11 0.28
CA SER A 160 14.15 -20.38 1.54
C SER A 160 12.89 -19.50 1.50
N ARG A 161 12.26 -19.38 2.67
CA ARG A 161 11.09 -18.52 2.87
C ARG A 161 11.32 -17.57 4.03
N GLY A 162 10.71 -16.39 3.95
CA GLY A 162 10.70 -15.45 5.05
C GLY A 162 10.05 -16.04 6.29
N GLY A 163 10.60 -15.72 7.47
CA GLY A 163 10.14 -16.25 8.75
C GLY A 163 10.60 -17.67 9.08
N GLU A 164 11.28 -18.36 8.17
CA GLU A 164 12.07 -19.54 8.49
C GLU A 164 13.35 -19.07 9.15
N GLU A 165 13.78 -19.77 10.22
CA GLU A 165 15.04 -19.45 10.89
C GLU A 165 16.18 -19.57 9.87
N GLY A 166 16.91 -18.47 9.69
CA GLY A 166 18.06 -18.45 8.81
C GLY A 166 19.10 -19.48 9.28
N LEU A 167 19.62 -20.25 8.35
CA LEU A 167 20.75 -21.12 8.63
C LEU A 167 22.02 -20.27 8.49
N GLU A 168 22.71 -19.99 9.61
CA GLU A 168 24.06 -19.42 9.56
C GLU A 168 25.10 -20.54 9.46
N LEU A 169 26.09 -20.31 8.60
CA LEU A 169 27.29 -21.16 8.58
C LEU A 169 28.15 -20.82 9.79
N ASP A 170 28.42 -21.79 10.63
CA ASP A 170 29.43 -21.64 11.68
C ASP A 170 30.83 -21.46 11.08
N GLY A 171 31.81 -21.12 11.92
CA GLY A 171 33.20 -20.95 11.49
C GLY A 171 33.85 -22.20 10.86
N ASN A 172 33.16 -23.34 10.86
CA ASN A 172 33.56 -24.60 10.25
C ASN A 172 32.78 -24.97 9.00
N GLY A 173 31.87 -24.07 8.54
CA GLY A 173 31.03 -24.30 7.36
C GLY A 173 29.83 -25.20 7.59
N LEU A 174 29.44 -25.48 8.86
CA LEU A 174 28.25 -26.23 9.22
C LEU A 174 27.07 -25.28 9.40
N LEU A 175 25.90 -25.68 8.87
CA LEU A 175 24.65 -24.93 8.95
C LEU A 175 24.04 -25.09 10.36
N HIS A 176 23.82 -23.99 11.05
CA HIS A 176 23.08 -23.93 12.30
C HIS A 176 21.84 -23.04 12.18
N ALA A 177 20.74 -23.46 12.83
CA ALA A 177 19.57 -22.62 12.99
C ALA A 177 19.91 -21.46 13.94
N VAL A 178 19.66 -20.22 13.53
CA VAL A 178 19.79 -19.03 14.36
C VAL A 178 18.43 -18.76 15.00
N SER A 179 18.40 -18.85 16.33
CA SER A 179 17.23 -18.55 17.18
C SER A 179 17.02 -17.05 17.36
#